data_e32fabf386008504f4a5c47f750196f7
#
_entry.id   e32fabf386008504f4a5c47f750196f7
#
_cell.length_a   1.000
_cell.length_b   1.000
_cell.length_c   1.000
_cell.angle_alpha   90.00
_cell.angle_beta   90.00
_cell.angle_gamma   90.00
#
_symmetry.space_group_name_H-M   'P 1'
#
loop_
_entity.id
_entity.type
_entity.pdbx_description
1 polymer ?
#
loop_
_entity_poly.entity_id
_entity_poly.type
_entity_poly.pdbx_seq_one_letter_code
_entity_poly.pdbx_strand_id
1 'polypeptide(L)'
;IIGAGVAGAASARELSRYQAKICVLEKEEDVCCGTSKANSAIVHAGYDAAEGSLMAKLNVRGNEMMEQLSKDLDFPFKRNGSLVVCLHEDEMPGLEALYKRGITNGVPGLRILNREELRAMEPNISDEACAALYAPTGGIVCPFNLNIAMAENANANGVEFHFDTEVTDLRPVEDGWEIRT
;
A
#
# COMPACT_ATOMS: atom_id res chain seq x y z
N ILE A 1 18.47 -1.50 -8.54
CA ILE A 1 17.06 -1.88 -8.22
C ILE A 1 16.46 -2.44 -9.49
N ILE A 2 15.70 -3.56 -9.40
CA ILE A 2 15.04 -4.18 -10.55
C ILE A 2 13.53 -3.92 -10.43
N GLY A 3 12.97 -3.24 -11.43
CA GLY A 3 11.56 -2.85 -11.53
C GLY A 3 11.26 -1.47 -10.94
N ALA A 4 10.47 -0.67 -11.68
CA ALA A 4 10.04 0.67 -11.32
C ALA A 4 8.55 0.73 -10.88
N GLY A 5 8.01 -0.37 -10.37
CA GLY A 5 6.76 -0.37 -9.64
C GLY A 5 6.90 0.32 -8.27
N VAL A 6 5.81 0.43 -7.50
CA VAL A 6 5.78 1.15 -6.22
C VAL A 6 6.87 0.72 -5.24
N ALA A 7 7.21 -0.56 -5.17
CA ALA A 7 8.26 -1.07 -4.28
C ALA A 7 9.65 -0.59 -4.72
N GLY A 8 9.95 -0.64 -6.03
CA GLY A 8 11.22 -0.16 -6.57
C GLY A 8 11.37 1.35 -6.46
N ALA A 9 10.33 2.11 -6.80
CA ALA A 9 10.32 3.56 -6.68
C ALA A 9 10.46 4.03 -5.21
N ALA A 10 9.77 3.37 -4.27
CA ALA A 10 9.93 3.65 -2.84
C ALA A 10 11.35 3.33 -2.34
N SER A 11 11.92 2.19 -2.77
CA SER A 11 13.28 1.80 -2.42
C SER A 11 14.31 2.80 -2.99
N ALA A 12 14.13 3.21 -4.25
CA ALA A 12 14.98 4.19 -4.90
C ALA A 12 14.96 5.53 -4.14
N ARG A 13 13.77 6.00 -3.78
CA ARG A 13 13.59 7.22 -2.99
C ARG A 13 14.28 7.14 -1.63
N GLU A 14 14.11 6.05 -0.89
CA GLU A 14 14.76 5.93 0.41
C GLU A 14 16.28 5.82 0.29
N LEU A 15 16.78 5.09 -0.69
CA LEU A 15 18.21 4.94 -0.92
C LEU A 15 18.87 6.24 -1.44
N SER A 16 18.12 7.11 -2.13
CA SER A 16 18.65 8.38 -2.61
C SER A 16 19.11 9.34 -1.51
N ARG A 17 18.79 9.05 -0.25
CA ARG A 17 19.29 9.78 0.93
C ARG A 17 20.75 9.48 1.24
N TYR A 18 21.33 8.46 0.63
CA TYR A 18 22.69 8.03 0.91
C TYR A 18 23.64 8.40 -0.26
N GLN A 19 24.90 8.58 0.09
CA GLN A 19 25.94 8.82 -0.94
C GLN A 19 26.29 7.50 -1.67
N ALA A 20 25.46 7.13 -2.62
CA ALA A 20 25.62 5.95 -3.43
C ALA A 20 25.22 6.24 -4.89
N LYS A 21 25.82 5.52 -5.84
CA LYS A 21 25.32 5.49 -7.21
C LYS A 21 24.20 4.48 -7.29
N ILE A 22 22.99 4.94 -7.62
CA ILE A 22 21.79 4.12 -7.62
C ILE A 22 21.15 4.19 -8.99
N CYS A 23 20.81 3.02 -9.55
CA CYS A 23 19.99 2.95 -10.74
C CYS A 23 18.82 1.99 -10.57
N VAL A 24 17.76 2.24 -11.31
CA VAL A 24 16.57 1.39 -11.44
C VAL A 24 16.52 0.90 -12.88
N LEU A 25 16.41 -0.42 -13.06
CA LEU A 25 16.26 -1.07 -14.37
C LEU A 25 14.80 -1.51 -14.50
N GLU A 26 14.10 -0.99 -15.50
CA GLU A 26 12.69 -1.30 -15.77
C GLU A 26 12.56 -1.83 -17.19
N LYS A 27 11.85 -2.94 -17.35
CA LYS A 27 11.66 -3.56 -18.66
C LYS A 27 10.68 -2.83 -19.56
N GLU A 28 9.74 -2.11 -18.96
CA GLU A 28 8.73 -1.35 -19.68
C GLU A 28 9.23 0.07 -20.01
N GLU A 29 8.45 0.78 -20.82
CA GLU A 29 8.76 2.14 -21.30
C GLU A 29 8.64 3.23 -20.23
N ASP A 30 8.01 2.92 -19.08
CA ASP A 30 7.76 3.89 -18.00
C ASP A 30 7.62 3.20 -16.64
N VAL A 31 7.57 4.01 -15.58
CA VAL A 31 7.25 3.55 -14.22
C VAL A 31 5.78 3.11 -14.12
N CYS A 32 5.46 2.32 -13.09
CA CYS A 32 4.08 1.94 -12.78
C CYS A 32 3.38 1.06 -13.85
N CYS A 33 4.09 0.43 -14.77
CA CYS A 33 3.50 -0.32 -15.87
C CYS A 33 2.95 -1.70 -15.49
N GLY A 34 3.30 -2.24 -14.31
CA GLY A 34 2.86 -3.55 -13.82
C GLY A 34 1.66 -3.49 -12.85
N THR A 35 1.71 -4.31 -11.80
CA THR A 35 0.67 -4.42 -10.76
C THR A 35 0.38 -3.11 -10.04
N SER A 36 1.36 -2.20 -9.98
CA SER A 36 1.19 -0.91 -9.31
C SER A 36 0.12 -0.03 -9.95
N LYS A 37 -0.22 -0.21 -11.23
CA LYS A 37 -1.33 0.49 -11.90
C LYS A 37 -2.66 -0.28 -11.86
N ALA A 38 -2.63 -1.58 -11.60
CA ALA A 38 -3.77 -2.49 -11.72
C ALA A 38 -4.16 -3.04 -10.33
N ASN A 39 -4.68 -2.18 -9.47
CA ASN A 39 -5.12 -2.51 -8.12
C ASN A 39 -6.34 -1.68 -7.70
N SER A 40 -6.86 -1.93 -6.51
CA SER A 40 -8.07 -1.26 -5.99
C SER A 40 -7.83 0.15 -5.42
N ALA A 41 -6.60 0.65 -5.44
CA ALA A 41 -6.23 1.95 -4.90
C ALA A 41 -6.47 2.13 -3.37
N ILE A 42 -6.66 1.03 -2.65
CA ILE A 42 -6.95 1.04 -1.23
C ILE A 42 -5.66 1.08 -0.42
N VAL A 43 -5.56 2.03 0.49
CA VAL A 43 -4.59 2.02 1.57
C VAL A 43 -5.21 1.26 2.75
N HIS A 44 -4.88 -0.02 2.85
CA HIS A 44 -5.44 -0.92 3.85
C HIS A 44 -5.06 -0.51 5.28
N ALA A 45 -5.99 -0.68 6.22
CA ALA A 45 -5.75 -0.38 7.63
C ALA A 45 -4.86 -1.42 8.33
N GLY A 46 -4.89 -2.70 7.89
CA GLY A 46 -4.05 -3.78 8.41
C GLY A 46 -4.76 -4.84 9.26
N TYR A 47 -6.09 -4.84 9.27
CA TYR A 47 -6.88 -5.77 10.10
C TYR A 47 -6.93 -7.21 9.57
N ASP A 48 -6.68 -7.45 8.30
CA ASP A 48 -6.84 -8.76 7.63
C ASP A 48 -5.54 -9.58 7.54
N ALA A 49 -4.38 -8.95 7.67
CA ALA A 49 -3.11 -9.64 7.63
C ALA A 49 -2.90 -10.56 8.84
N ALA A 50 -2.30 -11.73 8.62
CA ALA A 50 -2.04 -12.70 9.67
C ALA A 50 -1.23 -12.09 10.82
N GLU A 51 -1.67 -12.35 12.05
CA GLU A 51 -1.05 -11.80 13.26
C GLU A 51 0.45 -12.13 13.35
N GLY A 52 1.24 -11.15 13.77
CA GLY A 52 2.70 -11.29 13.92
C GLY A 52 3.49 -11.37 12.62
N SER A 53 2.82 -11.43 11.46
CA SER A 53 3.47 -11.46 10.15
C SER A 53 4.15 -10.13 9.82
N LEU A 54 5.15 -10.21 8.93
CA LEU A 54 5.77 -9.01 8.36
C LEU A 54 4.75 -8.16 7.60
N MET A 55 3.79 -8.80 6.91
CA MET A 55 2.69 -8.12 6.23
C MET A 55 1.87 -7.27 7.19
N ALA A 56 1.47 -7.80 8.37
CA ALA A 56 0.71 -7.04 9.36
C ALA A 56 1.48 -5.80 9.84
N LYS A 57 2.75 -5.98 10.19
CA LYS A 57 3.62 -4.89 10.68
C LYS A 57 3.82 -3.81 9.62
N LEU A 58 4.15 -4.20 8.38
CA LEU A 58 4.43 -3.26 7.30
C LEU A 58 3.14 -2.57 6.80
N ASN A 59 2.00 -3.25 6.83
CA ASN A 59 0.72 -2.68 6.42
C ASN A 59 0.32 -1.52 7.36
N VAL A 60 0.32 -1.74 8.68
CA VAL A 60 0.02 -0.69 9.66
C VAL A 60 1.02 0.45 9.54
N ARG A 61 2.32 0.14 9.45
CA ARG A 61 3.36 1.16 9.32
C ARG A 61 3.24 1.97 8.03
N GLY A 62 2.99 1.33 6.89
CA GLY A 62 2.78 1.99 5.60
C GLY A 62 1.55 2.90 5.61
N ASN A 63 0.47 2.44 6.26
CA ASN A 63 -0.75 3.25 6.43
C ASN A 63 -0.47 4.53 7.24
N GLU A 64 0.27 4.44 8.35
CA GLU A 64 0.66 5.60 9.16
C GLU A 64 1.48 6.62 8.36
N MET A 65 2.37 6.15 7.50
CA MET A 65 3.25 7.01 6.69
C MET A 65 2.53 7.75 5.57
N MET A 66 1.40 7.23 5.09
CA MET A 66 0.77 7.67 3.83
C MET A 66 0.40 9.14 3.82
N GLU A 67 -0.11 9.67 4.93
CA GLU A 67 -0.53 11.07 4.99
C GLU A 67 0.66 12.05 4.89
N GLN A 68 1.78 11.72 5.55
CA GLN A 68 2.98 12.53 5.45
C GLN A 68 3.62 12.42 4.08
N LEU A 69 3.69 11.22 3.52
CA LEU A 69 4.18 11.00 2.15
C LEU A 69 3.37 11.78 1.12
N SER A 70 2.04 11.80 1.26
CA SER A 70 1.17 12.57 0.37
C SER A 70 1.48 14.07 0.40
N LYS A 71 1.76 14.61 1.58
CA LYS A 71 2.15 16.03 1.75
C LYS A 71 3.56 16.31 1.20
N ASP A 72 4.51 15.42 1.48
CA ASP A 72 5.91 15.57 1.06
C ASP A 72 6.10 15.48 -0.46
N LEU A 73 5.28 14.67 -1.11
CA LEU A 73 5.40 14.34 -2.54
C LEU A 73 4.26 14.87 -3.41
N ASP A 74 3.32 15.61 -2.81
CA ASP A 74 2.19 16.28 -3.49
C ASP A 74 1.33 15.34 -4.36
N PHE A 75 0.98 14.16 -3.84
CA PHE A 75 0.02 13.27 -4.49
C PHE A 75 -1.29 13.19 -3.70
N PRO A 76 -2.45 13.01 -4.37
CA PRO A 76 -3.74 12.93 -3.70
C PRO A 76 -3.87 11.68 -2.83
N PHE A 77 -4.20 11.87 -1.56
CA PHE A 77 -4.56 10.82 -0.61
C PHE A 77 -5.80 11.23 0.17
N LYS A 78 -6.73 10.31 0.37
CA LYS A 78 -7.94 10.56 1.17
C LYS A 78 -8.13 9.46 2.20
N ARG A 79 -8.11 9.83 3.47
CA ARG A 79 -8.43 8.95 4.58
C ARG A 79 -9.95 8.96 4.82
N ASN A 80 -10.66 8.11 4.09
CA ASN A 80 -12.13 8.01 4.12
C ASN A 80 -12.65 6.82 4.94
N GLY A 81 -11.75 6.04 5.54
CA GLY A 81 -12.09 4.82 6.25
C GLY A 81 -12.41 3.66 5.32
N SER A 82 -12.66 2.50 5.90
CA SER A 82 -13.16 1.33 5.19
C SER A 82 -14.18 0.59 6.05
N LEU A 83 -15.12 -0.08 5.38
CA LEU A 83 -16.16 -0.89 5.96
C LEU A 83 -16.06 -2.32 5.44
N VAL A 84 -16.02 -3.31 6.34
CA VAL A 84 -16.29 -4.71 5.99
C VAL A 84 -17.69 -5.00 6.45
N VAL A 85 -18.61 -5.13 5.50
CA VAL A 85 -20.03 -5.24 5.75
C VAL A 85 -20.42 -6.69 6.02
N CYS A 86 -21.23 -6.91 7.05
CA CYS A 86 -21.85 -8.16 7.39
C CYS A 86 -23.33 -8.08 6.96
N LEU A 87 -23.77 -8.98 6.09
CA LEU A 87 -25.15 -9.01 5.59
C LEU A 87 -26.04 -9.89 6.44
N HIS A 88 -25.51 -10.97 7.02
CA HIS A 88 -26.24 -11.96 7.77
C HIS A 88 -25.65 -12.18 9.16
N GLU A 89 -26.50 -12.46 10.15
CA GLU A 89 -26.10 -12.67 11.55
C GLU A 89 -25.11 -13.83 11.73
N ASP A 90 -25.15 -14.83 10.87
CA ASP A 90 -24.23 -15.97 10.89
C ASP A 90 -22.79 -15.62 10.44
N GLU A 91 -22.60 -14.47 9.80
CA GLU A 91 -21.28 -13.93 9.42
C GLU A 91 -20.60 -13.18 10.59
N MET A 92 -21.32 -12.82 11.64
CA MET A 92 -20.79 -12.05 12.78
C MET A 92 -19.54 -12.65 13.43
N PRO A 93 -19.39 -13.97 13.59
CA PRO A 93 -18.16 -14.54 14.13
C PRO A 93 -16.93 -14.24 13.28
N GLY A 94 -17.07 -14.16 11.94
CA GLY A 94 -16.03 -13.77 11.01
C GLY A 94 -15.63 -12.30 11.19
N LEU A 95 -16.62 -11.42 11.34
CA LEU A 95 -16.40 -9.99 11.57
C LEU A 95 -15.66 -9.74 12.89
N GLU A 96 -16.07 -10.44 13.96
CA GLU A 96 -15.40 -10.39 15.27
C GLU A 96 -13.95 -10.90 15.21
N ALA A 97 -13.71 -11.96 14.44
CA ALA A 97 -12.36 -12.48 14.25
C ALA A 97 -11.45 -11.46 13.57
N LEU A 98 -11.96 -10.76 12.53
CA LEU A 98 -11.24 -9.66 11.88
C LEU A 98 -10.98 -8.49 12.83
N TYR A 99 -11.96 -8.13 13.65
CA TYR A 99 -11.81 -7.10 14.67
C TYR A 99 -10.68 -7.44 15.66
N LYS A 100 -10.71 -8.66 16.24
CA LYS A 100 -9.69 -9.12 17.19
C LYS A 100 -8.29 -9.11 16.54
N ARG A 101 -8.19 -9.63 15.34
CA ARG A 101 -6.94 -9.63 14.54
C ARG A 101 -6.43 -8.21 14.32
N GLY A 102 -7.29 -7.29 13.93
CA GLY A 102 -6.90 -5.91 13.71
C GLY A 102 -6.42 -5.20 14.99
N ILE A 103 -7.05 -5.47 16.13
CA ILE A 103 -6.55 -4.98 17.43
C ILE A 103 -5.16 -5.55 17.74
N THR A 104 -4.95 -6.86 17.53
CA THR A 104 -3.64 -7.51 17.72
C THR A 104 -2.57 -6.93 16.79
N ASN A 105 -2.94 -6.60 15.55
CA ASN A 105 -2.05 -5.97 14.58
C ASN A 105 -1.77 -4.48 14.87
N GLY A 106 -2.46 -3.88 15.84
CA GLY A 106 -2.27 -2.49 16.24
C GLY A 106 -3.01 -1.46 15.37
N VAL A 107 -4.09 -1.87 14.68
CA VAL A 107 -4.89 -0.94 13.85
C VAL A 107 -5.66 0.03 14.75
N PRO A 108 -5.44 1.35 14.64
CA PRO A 108 -6.09 2.31 15.52
C PRO A 108 -7.58 2.50 15.21
N GLY A 109 -8.39 2.67 16.24
CA GLY A 109 -9.78 3.12 16.12
C GLY A 109 -10.75 2.13 15.48
N LEU A 110 -10.37 0.86 15.34
CA LEU A 110 -11.29 -0.19 14.86
C LEU A 110 -12.50 -0.30 15.78
N ARG A 111 -13.68 -0.45 15.17
CA ARG A 111 -14.92 -0.75 15.91
C ARG A 111 -15.91 -1.51 15.03
N ILE A 112 -16.76 -2.29 15.68
CA ILE A 112 -17.90 -2.92 15.02
C ILE A 112 -19.08 -1.95 15.15
N LEU A 113 -19.66 -1.58 14.01
CA LEU A 113 -20.85 -0.78 13.90
C LEU A 113 -22.07 -1.70 13.91
N ASN A 114 -23.09 -1.33 14.67
CA ASN A 114 -24.41 -1.93 14.53
C ASN A 114 -25.15 -1.35 13.30
N ARG A 115 -26.32 -1.90 12.99
CA ARG A 115 -27.14 -1.49 11.83
C ARG A 115 -27.44 0.01 11.79
N GLU A 116 -27.78 0.61 12.93
CA GLU A 116 -28.14 2.03 13.01
C GLU A 116 -26.92 2.92 12.74
N GLU A 117 -25.80 2.63 13.38
CA GLU A 117 -24.54 3.34 13.18
C GLU A 117 -24.04 3.22 11.73
N LEU A 118 -24.15 2.00 11.16
CA LEU A 118 -23.76 1.74 9.78
C LEU A 118 -24.58 2.56 8.79
N ARG A 119 -25.92 2.59 8.96
CA ARG A 119 -26.82 3.39 8.12
C ARG A 119 -26.63 4.90 8.28
N ALA A 120 -26.31 5.34 9.48
CA ALA A 120 -25.99 6.75 9.72
C ALA A 120 -24.69 7.17 9.01
N MET A 121 -23.71 6.24 8.89
CA MET A 121 -22.44 6.48 8.22
C MET A 121 -22.55 6.34 6.70
N GLU A 122 -23.26 5.32 6.21
CA GLU A 122 -23.46 5.01 4.78
C GLU A 122 -24.96 4.81 4.50
N PRO A 123 -25.71 5.90 4.20
CA PRO A 123 -27.16 5.83 4.00
C PRO A 123 -27.63 4.96 2.85
N ASN A 124 -26.75 4.71 1.86
CA ASN A 124 -27.06 3.91 0.68
C ASN A 124 -26.68 2.44 0.82
N ILE A 125 -26.31 1.99 2.04
CA ILE A 125 -25.98 0.59 2.29
C ILE A 125 -27.23 -0.29 2.11
N SER A 126 -27.03 -1.57 1.72
CA SER A 126 -28.12 -2.54 1.62
C SER A 126 -28.93 -2.63 2.91
N ASP A 127 -30.25 -2.79 2.78
CA ASP A 127 -31.15 -3.02 3.92
C ASP A 127 -30.88 -4.33 4.65
N GLU A 128 -30.23 -5.29 4.01
CA GLU A 128 -29.82 -6.56 4.59
C GLU A 128 -28.63 -6.42 5.54
N ALA A 129 -27.83 -5.35 5.39
CA ALA A 129 -26.64 -5.14 6.22
C ALA A 129 -27.01 -5.04 7.70
N CYS A 130 -26.47 -5.94 8.53
CA CYS A 130 -26.72 -6.01 9.97
C CYS A 130 -25.62 -5.38 10.82
N ALA A 131 -24.37 -5.40 10.35
CA ALA A 131 -23.21 -4.83 11.03
C ALA A 131 -22.09 -4.51 10.06
N ALA A 132 -21.05 -3.80 10.52
CA ALA A 132 -19.81 -3.65 9.77
C ALA A 132 -18.61 -3.47 10.71
N LEU A 133 -17.44 -3.96 10.30
CA LEU A 133 -16.16 -3.53 10.86
C LEU A 133 -15.76 -2.23 10.21
N TYR A 134 -15.64 -1.18 10.98
CA TYR A 134 -15.16 0.13 10.55
C TYR A 134 -13.70 0.31 10.93
N ALA A 135 -12.87 0.60 9.93
CA ALA A 135 -11.47 0.94 10.11
C ALA A 135 -11.23 2.39 9.66
N PRO A 136 -11.17 3.36 10.59
CA PRO A 136 -11.06 4.79 10.26
C PRO A 136 -9.75 5.16 9.56
N THR A 137 -8.72 4.34 9.74
CA THR A 137 -7.39 4.56 9.12
C THR A 137 -7.30 4.08 7.68
N GLY A 138 -8.30 3.35 7.17
CA GLY A 138 -8.38 3.02 5.75
C GLY A 138 -8.46 4.27 4.87
N GLY A 139 -7.97 4.19 3.66
CA GLY A 139 -7.98 5.32 2.73
C GLY A 139 -7.86 4.90 1.27
N ILE A 140 -7.87 5.88 0.40
CA ILE A 140 -7.66 5.71 -1.04
C ILE A 140 -6.53 6.62 -1.52
N VAL A 141 -5.77 6.13 -2.49
CA VAL A 141 -4.68 6.85 -3.14
C VAL A 141 -4.70 6.58 -4.64
N CYS A 142 -4.35 7.56 -5.47
CA CYS A 142 -4.09 7.26 -6.87
C CYS A 142 -2.76 6.49 -6.97
N PRO A 143 -2.76 5.22 -7.36
CA PRO A 143 -1.53 4.41 -7.39
C PRO A 143 -0.52 4.91 -8.42
N PHE A 144 -0.98 5.51 -9.51
CA PHE A 144 -0.12 6.17 -10.49
C PHE A 144 0.62 7.34 -9.86
N ASN A 145 -0.11 8.29 -9.27
CA ASN A 145 0.48 9.49 -8.70
C ASN A 145 1.46 9.14 -7.57
N LEU A 146 1.11 8.18 -6.71
CA LEU A 146 2.00 7.68 -5.66
C LEU A 146 3.32 7.15 -6.24
N ASN A 147 3.24 6.28 -7.25
CA ASN A 147 4.43 5.66 -7.86
C ASN A 147 5.28 6.69 -8.59
N ILE A 148 4.65 7.55 -9.41
CA ILE A 148 5.34 8.60 -10.18
C ILE A 148 6.03 9.57 -9.23
N ALA A 149 5.34 10.08 -8.21
CA ALA A 149 5.90 11.02 -7.25
C ALA A 149 7.13 10.45 -6.51
N MET A 150 7.12 9.16 -6.15
CA MET A 150 8.28 8.49 -5.57
C MET A 150 9.45 8.38 -6.55
N ALA A 151 9.18 8.03 -7.81
CA ALA A 151 10.20 7.88 -8.84
C ALA A 151 10.81 9.24 -9.23
N GLU A 152 9.98 10.26 -9.42
CA GLU A 152 10.44 11.63 -9.71
C GLU A 152 11.30 12.19 -8.57
N ASN A 153 10.87 11.99 -7.31
CA ASN A 153 11.66 12.40 -6.17
C ASN A 153 13.01 11.67 -6.10
N ALA A 154 13.04 10.36 -6.37
CA ALA A 154 14.29 9.61 -6.44
C ALA A 154 15.20 10.13 -7.55
N ASN A 155 14.67 10.37 -8.75
CA ASN A 155 15.40 10.90 -9.88
C ASN A 155 15.95 12.30 -9.61
N ALA A 156 15.17 13.19 -9.03
CA ALA A 156 15.60 14.53 -8.62
C ALA A 156 16.73 14.51 -7.59
N ASN A 157 16.88 13.40 -6.85
CA ASN A 157 17.97 13.16 -5.89
C ASN A 157 19.08 12.25 -6.45
N GLY A 158 19.17 12.12 -7.78
CA GLY A 158 20.31 11.50 -8.47
C GLY A 158 20.21 10.01 -8.74
N VAL A 159 19.03 9.40 -8.57
CA VAL A 159 18.81 8.02 -9.02
C VAL A 159 18.56 8.00 -10.52
N GLU A 160 19.28 7.15 -11.23
CA GLU A 160 19.10 6.95 -12.67
C GLU A 160 18.03 5.90 -12.94
N PHE A 161 17.13 6.17 -13.89
CA PHE A 161 16.12 5.21 -14.36
C PHE A 161 16.44 4.82 -15.81
N HIS A 162 16.57 3.51 -16.03
CA HIS A 162 16.79 2.92 -17.35
C HIS A 162 15.56 2.11 -17.73
N PHE A 163 14.77 2.66 -18.63
CA PHE A 163 13.57 2.01 -19.20
C PHE A 163 13.96 1.12 -20.39
N ASP A 164 13.03 0.33 -20.89
CA ASP A 164 13.24 -0.66 -21.95
C ASP A 164 14.46 -1.58 -21.67
N THR A 165 14.69 -1.84 -20.37
CA THR A 165 15.88 -2.55 -19.88
C THR A 165 15.46 -3.75 -19.03
N GLU A 166 15.20 -4.87 -19.69
CA GLU A 166 14.80 -6.11 -19.02
C GLU A 166 16.03 -6.82 -18.42
N VAL A 167 15.98 -7.08 -17.11
CA VAL A 167 16.98 -7.92 -16.46
C VAL A 167 16.67 -9.38 -16.75
N THR A 168 17.54 -10.03 -17.53
CA THR A 168 17.36 -11.41 -17.99
C THR A 168 18.12 -12.43 -17.15
N ASP A 169 19.22 -12.03 -16.49
CA ASP A 169 20.03 -12.93 -15.65
C ASP A 169 20.76 -12.18 -14.54
N LEU A 170 21.01 -12.86 -13.43
CA LEU A 170 21.82 -12.37 -12.30
C LEU A 170 22.84 -13.42 -11.92
N ARG A 171 24.12 -13.07 -11.94
CA ARG A 171 25.21 -13.98 -11.55
C ARG A 171 26.04 -13.40 -10.43
N PRO A 172 26.28 -14.16 -9.35
CA PRO A 172 27.24 -13.72 -8.34
C PRO A 172 28.65 -13.71 -8.91
N VAL A 173 29.42 -12.66 -8.62
CA VAL A 173 30.85 -12.53 -8.92
C VAL A 173 31.58 -12.18 -7.63
N GLU A 174 32.93 -12.18 -7.65
CA GLU A 174 33.78 -12.01 -6.46
C GLU A 174 33.40 -10.76 -5.63
N ASP A 175 33.15 -9.62 -6.29
CA ASP A 175 32.85 -8.35 -5.63
C ASP A 175 31.42 -7.84 -5.86
N GLY A 176 30.45 -8.73 -6.11
CA GLY A 176 29.06 -8.30 -6.32
C GLY A 176 28.25 -9.19 -7.26
N TRP A 177 27.52 -8.56 -8.17
CA TRP A 177 26.61 -9.24 -9.11
C TRP A 177 26.80 -8.71 -10.53
N GLU A 178 26.93 -9.62 -11.48
CA GLU A 178 26.77 -9.32 -12.91
C GLU A 178 25.29 -9.32 -13.25
N ILE A 179 24.80 -8.22 -13.81
CA ILE A 179 23.40 -8.07 -14.25
C ILE A 179 23.41 -8.07 -15.76
N ARG A 180 22.60 -8.94 -16.37
CA ARG A 180 22.39 -8.99 -17.81
C ARG A 180 21.05 -8.38 -18.18
N THR A 181 21.05 -7.52 -19.15
CA THR A 181 19.88 -6.86 -19.71
C THR A 181 19.77 -7.14 -21.20
#